data_9cefe32ef429030e63ad68ab94e1bbc2
#
_entry.id   9cefe32ef429030e63ad68ab94e1bbc2
#
_cell.length_a   1.000
_cell.length_b   1.000
_cell.length_c   1.000
_cell.angle_alpha   90.00
_cell.angle_beta   90.00
_cell.angle_gamma   90.00
#
_symmetry.space_group_name_H-M   'P 1'
#
loop_
_entity.id
_entity.type
_entity.pdbx_description
1 polymer ?
#
loop_
_entity_poly.entity_id
_entity_poly.type
_entity_poly.pdbx_seq_one_letter_code
_entity_poly.pdbx_strand_id
1 'polypeptide(L)'
;VKLPRIGIVRTHESTRKLARRVAAGTARIRSATVSFGSGRWFVSFSVEVERCGLAPTLPESVVGVDLGVKSLAVLSTGEVVPNPKHLEHALKELRRLGRQAARRQGPDRGTGRQPSKRWRQTHARIARLHSYVANARRDGLHKLSTRLVRSHTVVVVEDLNVAGMVHNRRLARHIAGVGMGEFRRQVEYKAGWSGQRVHVADRWYPSSKTCSGCGVVKAKLRLSERIFVCESCGMSIDRDLNAARNLAALVEASSPSCGATENEPAGNPCQSRTVRATGIATGRPAPHGAGQRRHREASTRD
;
A
#
# COMPACT_ATOMS: atom_id res chain seq x y z
N VAL A 1 24.41 -8.79 13.57
CA VAL A 1 24.22 -7.40 13.98
C VAL A 1 24.60 -7.26 15.46
N LYS A 2 25.45 -6.29 15.78
CA LYS A 2 25.76 -5.94 17.19
C LYS A 2 24.77 -4.89 17.67
N LEU A 3 24.02 -5.21 18.70
CA LEU A 3 23.06 -4.29 19.31
C LEU A 3 23.54 -3.87 20.70
N PRO A 4 23.41 -2.57 21.07
CA PRO A 4 23.77 -2.11 22.41
C PRO A 4 23.04 -2.91 23.50
N ARG A 5 23.72 -3.28 24.58
CA ARG A 5 23.20 -4.05 25.72
C ARG A 5 22.72 -5.48 25.43
N ILE A 6 22.51 -5.85 24.15
CA ILE A 6 22.05 -7.19 23.75
C ILE A 6 23.23 -8.03 23.21
N GLY A 7 24.26 -7.37 22.66
CA GLY A 7 25.41 -8.04 22.10
C GLY A 7 25.23 -8.39 20.61
N ILE A 8 25.90 -9.46 20.17
CA ILE A 8 25.88 -9.89 18.77
C ILE A 8 24.68 -10.83 18.54
N VAL A 9 23.77 -10.40 17.68
CA VAL A 9 22.57 -11.16 17.30
C VAL A 9 22.72 -11.66 15.86
N ARG A 10 22.49 -12.95 15.65
CA ARG A 10 22.43 -13.54 14.30
C ARG A 10 21.05 -13.25 13.70
N THR A 11 21.03 -12.60 12.54
CA THR A 11 19.78 -12.28 11.81
C THR A 11 19.53 -13.31 10.71
N HIS A 12 18.26 -13.60 10.42
CA HIS A 12 17.86 -14.51 9.36
C HIS A 12 18.08 -13.87 7.98
N GLU A 13 17.82 -12.57 7.88
CA GLU A 13 18.05 -11.80 6.66
C GLU A 13 19.47 -11.24 6.63
N SER A 14 20.04 -11.14 5.42
CA SER A 14 21.38 -10.62 5.24
C SER A 14 21.43 -9.10 5.41
N THR A 15 22.30 -8.63 6.26
CA THR A 15 22.56 -7.19 6.45
C THR A 15 23.73 -6.67 5.60
N ARG A 16 24.28 -7.51 4.70
CA ARG A 16 25.47 -7.17 3.89
C ARG A 16 25.30 -5.93 3.01
N LYS A 17 24.10 -5.72 2.44
CA LYS A 17 23.81 -4.53 1.63
C LYS A 17 23.87 -3.24 2.47
N LEU A 18 23.31 -3.27 3.67
CA LEU A 18 23.37 -2.14 4.59
C LEU A 18 24.81 -1.91 5.05
N ALA A 19 25.49 -2.98 5.47
CA ALA A 19 26.87 -2.89 5.92
C ALA A 19 27.81 -2.28 4.85
N ARG A 20 27.69 -2.69 3.60
CA ARG A 20 28.47 -2.11 2.48
C ARG A 20 28.21 -0.62 2.28
N ARG A 21 26.94 -0.18 2.36
CA ARG A 21 26.58 1.24 2.23
C ARG A 21 27.12 2.07 3.40
N VAL A 22 27.04 1.53 4.60
CA VAL A 22 27.59 2.20 5.79
C VAL A 22 29.11 2.31 5.69
N ALA A 23 29.79 1.23 5.28
CA ALA A 23 31.24 1.24 5.07
C ALA A 23 31.69 2.21 3.96
N ALA A 24 30.89 2.35 2.91
CA ALA A 24 31.12 3.30 1.80
C ALA A 24 30.73 4.75 2.16
N GLY A 25 30.24 5.03 3.37
CA GLY A 25 29.77 6.38 3.77
C GLY A 25 28.45 6.82 3.15
N THR A 26 27.84 6.02 2.25
CA THR A 26 26.60 6.37 1.53
C THR A 26 25.32 6.06 2.32
N ALA A 27 25.46 5.54 3.54
CA ALA A 27 24.33 5.33 4.45
C ALA A 27 24.76 5.53 5.91
N ARG A 28 23.89 6.15 6.71
CA ARG A 28 24.09 6.36 8.15
C ARG A 28 22.92 5.76 8.92
N ILE A 29 23.19 4.84 9.86
CA ILE A 29 22.15 4.31 10.75
C ILE A 29 21.82 5.35 11.81
N ARG A 30 20.57 5.77 11.89
CA ARG A 30 20.06 6.74 12.88
C ARG A 30 19.55 6.05 14.13
N SER A 31 18.81 4.96 13.96
CA SER A 31 18.25 4.19 15.07
C SER A 31 18.02 2.74 14.71
N ALA A 32 17.92 1.89 15.72
CA ALA A 32 17.50 0.51 15.60
C ALA A 32 16.32 0.25 16.55
N THR A 33 15.27 -0.39 16.04
CA THR A 33 14.10 -0.78 16.84
C THR A 33 13.99 -2.29 16.87
N VAL A 34 13.95 -2.86 18.09
CA VAL A 34 13.68 -4.28 18.28
C VAL A 34 12.22 -4.47 18.62
N SER A 35 11.54 -5.37 17.92
CA SER A 35 10.12 -5.66 18.14
C SER A 35 9.84 -7.15 18.08
N PHE A 36 8.81 -7.58 18.80
CA PHE A 36 8.32 -8.95 18.76
C PHE A 36 6.93 -8.98 18.16
N GLY A 37 6.74 -9.82 17.15
CA GLY A 37 5.44 -9.97 16.48
C GLY A 37 5.29 -11.35 15.85
N SER A 38 4.09 -11.94 15.95
CA SER A 38 3.76 -13.24 15.35
C SER A 38 4.72 -14.39 15.72
N GLY A 39 5.29 -14.34 16.95
CA GLY A 39 6.23 -15.34 17.44
C GLY A 39 7.66 -15.20 16.93
N ARG A 40 8.05 -14.03 16.39
CA ARG A 40 9.39 -13.73 15.88
C ARG A 40 9.87 -12.37 16.38
N TRP A 41 11.17 -12.26 16.55
CA TRP A 41 11.85 -10.99 16.81
C TRP A 41 12.27 -10.33 15.50
N PHE A 42 12.10 -9.03 15.44
CA PHE A 42 12.50 -8.20 14.31
C PHE A 42 13.42 -7.09 14.79
N VAL A 43 14.42 -6.77 13.97
CA VAL A 43 15.25 -5.58 14.11
C VAL A 43 15.03 -4.71 12.89
N SER A 44 14.57 -3.48 13.09
CA SER A 44 14.36 -2.48 12.03
C SER A 44 15.35 -1.34 12.22
N PHE A 45 15.99 -0.93 11.12
CA PHE A 45 16.92 0.20 11.10
C PHE A 45 16.29 1.40 10.44
N SER A 46 16.33 2.56 11.09
CA SER A 46 16.14 3.84 10.43
C SER A 46 17.48 4.28 9.85
N VAL A 47 17.51 4.46 8.53
CA VAL A 47 18.74 4.72 7.80
C VAL A 47 18.57 5.98 6.95
N GLU A 48 19.53 6.88 7.06
CA GLU A 48 19.69 7.99 6.14
C GLU A 48 20.56 7.51 4.98
N VAL A 49 20.12 7.72 3.76
CA VAL A 49 20.80 7.23 2.55
C VAL A 49 20.83 8.34 1.53
N GLU A 50 22.01 8.59 0.97
CA GLU A 50 22.13 9.42 -0.22
C GLU A 50 21.47 8.71 -1.40
N ARG A 51 20.59 9.41 -2.08
CA ARG A 51 19.92 8.92 -3.28
C ARG A 51 20.12 9.91 -4.41
N CYS A 52 20.73 9.47 -5.45
CA CYS A 52 20.64 10.14 -6.75
C CYS A 52 19.28 9.75 -7.36
N GLY A 53 18.54 10.72 -7.86
CA GLY A 53 17.32 10.47 -8.64
C GLY A 53 17.66 9.54 -9.80
N LEU A 54 16.95 8.40 -9.88
CA LEU A 54 17.10 7.50 -11.04
C LEU A 54 16.16 8.01 -12.12
N ALA A 55 16.68 8.29 -13.32
CA ALA A 55 15.83 8.54 -14.46
C ALA A 55 14.88 7.37 -14.69
N PRO A 56 13.61 7.60 -15.01
CA PRO A 56 12.66 6.53 -15.32
C PRO A 56 13.09 5.84 -16.61
N THR A 57 12.73 4.56 -16.74
CA THR A 57 13.05 3.77 -17.94
C THR A 57 12.31 4.30 -19.17
N LEU A 58 11.15 4.90 -18.97
CA LEU A 58 10.34 5.57 -19.98
C LEU A 58 10.25 7.06 -19.60
N PRO A 59 11.20 7.91 -20.06
CA PRO A 59 11.17 9.33 -19.78
C PRO A 59 9.90 9.97 -20.37
N GLU A 60 9.38 10.98 -19.67
CA GLU A 60 8.16 11.74 -20.06
C GLU A 60 6.86 10.90 -20.09
N SER A 61 6.91 9.64 -19.70
CA SER A 61 5.73 8.79 -19.73
C SER A 61 4.81 9.01 -18.52
N VAL A 62 3.51 9.01 -18.79
CA VAL A 62 2.43 9.05 -17.80
C VAL A 62 1.76 7.67 -17.76
N VAL A 63 1.45 7.17 -16.58
CA VAL A 63 0.65 5.96 -16.42
C VAL A 63 -0.51 6.20 -15.46
N GLY A 64 -1.73 5.97 -15.94
CA GLY A 64 -2.94 5.91 -15.13
C GLY A 64 -3.13 4.50 -14.56
N VAL A 65 -3.52 4.40 -13.30
CA VAL A 65 -3.69 3.15 -12.57
C VAL A 65 -5.07 3.09 -11.94
N ASP A 66 -5.93 2.24 -12.48
CA ASP A 66 -7.21 1.89 -11.88
C ASP A 66 -7.03 0.70 -10.93
N LEU A 67 -7.41 0.85 -9.64
CA LEU A 67 -7.30 -0.18 -8.62
C LEU A 67 -8.62 -0.89 -8.41
N GLY A 68 -8.59 -2.22 -8.52
CA GLY A 68 -9.81 -3.02 -8.43
C GLY A 68 -9.72 -4.21 -7.48
N VAL A 69 -10.87 -4.85 -7.26
CA VAL A 69 -10.99 -6.09 -6.49
C VAL A 69 -10.83 -7.32 -7.40
N LYS A 70 -11.31 -7.25 -8.64
CA LYS A 70 -11.19 -8.33 -9.64
C LYS A 70 -9.73 -8.46 -10.09
N SER A 71 -9.18 -7.40 -10.61
CA SER A 71 -7.76 -7.21 -10.90
C SER A 71 -7.17 -6.30 -9.83
N LEU A 72 -5.91 -6.49 -9.46
CA LEU A 72 -5.24 -5.61 -8.50
C LEU A 72 -5.11 -4.20 -9.04
N ALA A 73 -4.71 -4.10 -10.30
CA ALA A 73 -4.63 -2.85 -11.04
C ALA A 73 -4.83 -3.09 -12.54
N VAL A 74 -5.39 -2.10 -13.23
CA VAL A 74 -5.38 -1.99 -14.69
C VAL A 74 -4.64 -0.71 -15.04
N LEU A 75 -3.67 -0.80 -15.95
CA LEU A 75 -2.84 0.31 -16.35
C LEU A 75 -3.36 0.92 -17.66
N SER A 76 -3.14 2.21 -17.87
CA SER A 76 -3.49 2.90 -19.12
C SER A 76 -2.81 2.31 -20.35
N THR A 77 -1.69 1.61 -20.17
CA THR A 77 -0.97 0.86 -21.20
C THR A 77 -1.70 -0.39 -21.69
N GLY A 78 -2.80 -0.80 -21.02
CA GLY A 78 -3.54 -2.04 -21.29
C GLY A 78 -3.08 -3.23 -20.42
N GLU A 79 -2.01 -3.09 -19.65
CA GLU A 79 -1.58 -4.16 -18.75
C GLU A 79 -2.60 -4.38 -17.62
N VAL A 80 -2.97 -5.64 -17.40
CA VAL A 80 -3.82 -6.07 -16.28
C VAL A 80 -2.97 -6.81 -15.26
N VAL A 81 -2.86 -6.25 -14.06
CA VAL A 81 -2.17 -6.87 -12.93
C VAL A 81 -3.17 -7.73 -12.16
N PRO A 82 -2.99 -9.06 -12.09
CA PRO A 82 -3.93 -9.94 -11.41
C PRO A 82 -3.95 -9.70 -9.90
N ASN A 83 -5.13 -9.86 -9.29
CA ASN A 83 -5.26 -9.87 -7.83
C ASN A 83 -4.93 -11.27 -7.29
N PRO A 84 -3.86 -11.45 -6.51
CA PRO A 84 -3.43 -12.76 -6.02
C PRO A 84 -4.32 -13.31 -4.89
N LYS A 85 -5.29 -12.55 -4.38
CA LYS A 85 -6.33 -12.97 -3.42
C LYS A 85 -5.80 -13.77 -2.22
N HIS A 86 -4.64 -13.41 -1.70
CA HIS A 86 -3.93 -14.13 -0.63
C HIS A 86 -4.81 -14.49 0.57
N LEU A 87 -5.74 -13.59 0.97
CA LEU A 87 -6.67 -13.86 2.07
C LEU A 87 -7.69 -14.94 1.71
N GLU A 88 -8.21 -14.94 0.49
CA GLU A 88 -9.20 -15.94 0.05
C GLU A 88 -8.59 -17.35 0.09
N HIS A 89 -7.36 -17.51 -0.38
CA HIS A 89 -6.63 -18.78 -0.29
C HIS A 89 -6.42 -19.25 1.15
N ALA A 90 -6.23 -18.32 2.09
CA ALA A 90 -6.05 -18.66 3.50
C ALA A 90 -7.36 -18.91 4.26
N LEU A 91 -8.54 -18.53 3.74
CA LEU A 91 -9.80 -18.54 4.48
C LEU A 91 -10.21 -19.94 4.96
N LYS A 92 -10.02 -20.98 4.16
CA LYS A 92 -10.37 -22.36 4.54
C LYS A 92 -9.62 -22.78 5.80
N GLU A 93 -8.33 -22.51 5.83
CA GLU A 93 -7.47 -22.85 6.97
C GLU A 93 -7.76 -21.96 8.18
N LEU A 94 -7.98 -20.67 7.99
CA LEU A 94 -8.38 -19.74 9.06
C LEU A 94 -9.69 -20.19 9.72
N ARG A 95 -10.69 -20.59 8.94
CA ARG A 95 -11.96 -21.12 9.47
C ARG A 95 -11.75 -22.42 10.25
N ARG A 96 -10.91 -23.33 9.76
CA ARG A 96 -10.56 -24.58 10.44
C ARG A 96 -9.90 -24.29 11.80
N LEU A 97 -8.88 -23.44 11.81
CA LEU A 97 -8.19 -23.05 13.03
C LEU A 97 -9.10 -22.28 13.99
N GLY A 98 -9.99 -21.42 13.49
CA GLY A 98 -10.98 -20.70 14.28
C GLY A 98 -11.93 -21.67 15.01
N ARG A 99 -12.49 -22.66 14.30
CA ARG A 99 -13.31 -23.71 14.94
C ARG A 99 -12.52 -24.52 15.98
N GLN A 100 -11.25 -24.78 15.70
CA GLN A 100 -10.38 -25.49 16.64
C GLN A 100 -10.09 -24.65 17.89
N ALA A 101 -9.89 -23.34 17.74
CA ALA A 101 -9.69 -22.42 18.86
C ALA A 101 -10.95 -22.29 19.72
N ALA A 102 -12.14 -22.20 19.11
CA ALA A 102 -13.42 -22.09 19.82
C ALA A 102 -13.75 -23.30 20.72
N ARG A 103 -13.24 -24.50 20.38
CA ARG A 103 -13.42 -25.71 21.19
C ARG A 103 -12.41 -25.83 22.33
N ARG A 104 -11.49 -24.88 22.48
CA ARG A 104 -10.41 -24.92 23.46
C ARG A 104 -10.64 -23.85 24.51
N GLN A 105 -10.16 -24.12 25.72
CA GLN A 105 -10.23 -23.14 26.79
C GLN A 105 -9.44 -21.89 26.45
N GLY A 106 -10.14 -20.79 26.19
CA GLY A 106 -9.58 -19.46 25.97
C GLY A 106 -9.30 -18.70 27.27
N PRO A 107 -8.79 -17.46 27.18
CA PRO A 107 -8.68 -16.58 28.32
C PRO A 107 -10.08 -16.14 28.77
N ASP A 108 -10.28 -16.11 30.08
CA ASP A 108 -11.49 -15.53 30.67
C ASP A 108 -11.10 -14.34 31.54
N ARG A 109 -11.59 -13.16 31.13
CA ARG A 109 -11.28 -11.90 31.84
C ARG A 109 -12.04 -11.76 33.16
N GLY A 110 -13.23 -12.37 33.27
CA GLY A 110 -14.04 -12.29 34.46
C GLY A 110 -13.45 -13.10 35.62
N THR A 111 -12.96 -14.30 35.34
CA THR A 111 -12.37 -15.21 36.33
C THR A 111 -10.84 -15.13 36.40
N GLY A 112 -10.18 -14.34 35.54
CA GLY A 112 -8.72 -14.29 35.44
C GLY A 112 -8.09 -15.57 34.85
N ARG A 113 -8.91 -16.50 34.38
CA ARG A 113 -8.45 -17.81 33.88
C ARG A 113 -7.54 -17.66 32.67
N GLN A 114 -6.36 -18.29 32.76
CA GLN A 114 -5.38 -18.31 31.68
C GLN A 114 -5.80 -19.29 30.55
N PRO A 115 -5.49 -18.95 29.28
CA PRO A 115 -5.79 -19.83 28.16
C PRO A 115 -4.95 -21.09 28.20
N SER A 116 -5.53 -22.21 27.77
CA SER A 116 -4.83 -23.49 27.69
C SER A 116 -3.63 -23.43 26.72
N LYS A 117 -2.63 -24.29 26.93
CA LYS A 117 -1.47 -24.43 26.03
C LYS A 117 -1.92 -24.68 24.57
N ARG A 118 -2.93 -25.56 24.39
CA ARG A 118 -3.48 -25.90 23.05
C ARG A 118 -4.17 -24.69 22.40
N TRP A 119 -4.87 -23.85 23.17
CA TRP A 119 -5.48 -22.62 22.65
C TRP A 119 -4.39 -21.63 22.19
N ARG A 120 -3.39 -21.38 23.02
CA ARG A 120 -2.24 -20.50 22.68
C ARG A 120 -1.53 -20.96 21.41
N GLN A 121 -1.29 -22.26 21.25
CA GLN A 121 -0.68 -22.81 20.03
C GLN A 121 -1.53 -22.59 18.80
N THR A 122 -2.88 -22.72 18.90
CA THR A 122 -3.77 -22.47 17.76
C THR A 122 -3.80 -21.01 17.39
N HIS A 123 -3.89 -20.11 18.39
CA HIS A 123 -3.83 -18.67 18.14
C HIS A 123 -2.50 -18.25 17.53
N ALA A 124 -1.39 -18.84 17.94
CA ALA A 124 -0.09 -18.62 17.31
C ALA A 124 -0.07 -19.05 15.83
N ARG A 125 -0.77 -20.14 15.46
CA ARG A 125 -0.93 -20.57 14.06
C ARG A 125 -1.79 -19.58 13.27
N ILE A 126 -2.91 -19.13 13.84
CA ILE A 126 -3.78 -18.12 13.24
C ILE A 126 -2.99 -16.81 13.01
N ALA A 127 -2.26 -16.34 14.01
CA ALA A 127 -1.45 -15.12 13.90
C ALA A 127 -0.38 -15.24 12.82
N ARG A 128 0.30 -16.39 12.72
CA ARG A 128 1.29 -16.64 11.66
C ARG A 128 0.67 -16.62 10.27
N LEU A 129 -0.53 -17.22 10.11
CA LEU A 129 -1.23 -17.23 8.82
C LEU A 129 -1.67 -15.82 8.40
N HIS A 130 -2.21 -15.02 9.33
CA HIS A 130 -2.52 -13.61 9.07
C HIS A 130 -1.27 -12.81 8.69
N SER A 131 -0.15 -13.03 9.38
CA SER A 131 1.12 -12.36 9.04
C SER A 131 1.63 -12.76 7.67
N TYR A 132 1.51 -14.04 7.30
CA TYR A 132 1.87 -14.51 5.96
C TYR A 132 1.04 -13.79 4.88
N VAL A 133 -0.28 -13.74 5.04
CA VAL A 133 -1.18 -13.05 4.10
C VAL A 133 -0.84 -11.55 3.99
N ALA A 134 -0.61 -10.89 5.13
CA ALA A 134 -0.24 -9.48 5.15
C ALA A 134 1.10 -9.21 4.47
N ASN A 135 2.09 -10.06 4.69
CA ASN A 135 3.42 -9.93 4.10
C ASN A 135 3.41 -10.22 2.60
N ALA A 136 2.72 -11.27 2.15
CA ALA A 136 2.57 -11.60 0.73
C ALA A 136 1.88 -10.48 -0.04
N ARG A 137 0.79 -9.91 0.51
CA ARG A 137 0.13 -8.73 -0.06
C ARG A 137 1.09 -7.54 -0.15
N ARG A 138 1.78 -7.23 0.94
CA ARG A 138 2.72 -6.11 0.99
C ARG A 138 3.85 -6.27 -0.03
N ASP A 139 4.42 -7.47 -0.16
CA ASP A 139 5.45 -7.77 -1.14
C ASP A 139 4.97 -7.53 -2.58
N GLY A 140 3.77 -8.01 -2.93
CA GLY A 140 3.16 -7.76 -4.24
C GLY A 140 2.98 -6.27 -4.53
N LEU A 141 2.45 -5.52 -3.55
CA LEU A 141 2.28 -4.07 -3.67
C LEU A 141 3.63 -3.35 -3.80
N HIS A 142 4.66 -3.79 -3.06
CA HIS A 142 6.00 -3.23 -3.17
C HIS A 142 6.63 -3.46 -4.55
N LYS A 143 6.44 -4.65 -5.13
CA LYS A 143 6.95 -4.97 -6.47
C LYS A 143 6.25 -4.11 -7.52
N LEU A 144 4.92 -4.03 -7.48
CA LEU A 144 4.14 -3.23 -8.42
C LEU A 144 4.49 -1.75 -8.32
N SER A 145 4.41 -1.14 -7.13
CA SER A 145 4.68 0.28 -6.94
C SER A 145 6.14 0.66 -7.27
N THR A 146 7.11 -0.25 -7.02
CA THR A 146 8.51 -0.02 -7.42
C THR A 146 8.66 -0.04 -8.92
N ARG A 147 8.02 -0.99 -9.61
CA ARG A 147 8.05 -1.10 -11.06
C ARG A 147 7.47 0.16 -11.71
N LEU A 148 6.28 0.58 -11.29
CA LEU A 148 5.61 1.77 -11.84
C LEU A 148 6.46 3.04 -11.69
N VAL A 149 6.95 3.30 -10.48
CA VAL A 149 7.79 4.49 -10.20
C VAL A 149 9.11 4.46 -10.94
N ARG A 150 9.69 3.28 -11.19
CA ARG A 150 10.93 3.17 -11.97
C ARG A 150 10.71 3.29 -13.48
N SER A 151 9.54 2.90 -13.95
CA SER A 151 9.24 2.92 -15.38
C SER A 151 8.74 4.27 -15.87
N HIS A 152 7.97 5.01 -15.06
CA HIS A 152 7.24 6.19 -15.53
C HIS A 152 7.62 7.44 -14.75
N THR A 153 7.56 8.59 -15.44
CA THR A 153 7.80 9.92 -14.84
C THR A 153 6.65 10.35 -13.96
N VAL A 154 5.43 10.03 -14.37
CA VAL A 154 4.21 10.38 -13.62
C VAL A 154 3.33 9.13 -13.45
N VAL A 155 2.91 8.88 -12.21
CA VAL A 155 1.92 7.84 -11.88
C VAL A 155 0.65 8.52 -11.42
N VAL A 156 -0.47 8.28 -12.11
CA VAL A 156 -1.78 8.84 -11.78
C VAL A 156 -2.62 7.78 -11.09
N VAL A 157 -3.16 8.08 -9.91
CA VAL A 157 -4.00 7.20 -9.10
C VAL A 157 -5.28 7.92 -8.66
N GLU A 158 -6.34 7.16 -8.34
CA GLU A 158 -7.56 7.73 -7.77
C GLU A 158 -7.45 8.02 -6.27
N ASP A 159 -8.17 9.06 -5.79
CA ASP A 159 -8.39 9.30 -4.36
C ASP A 159 -9.52 8.40 -3.83
N LEU A 160 -9.24 7.12 -3.66
CA LEU A 160 -10.24 6.16 -3.18
C LEU A 160 -10.56 6.36 -1.69
N ASN A 161 -11.82 6.55 -1.35
CA ASN A 161 -12.30 6.53 0.03
C ASN A 161 -12.34 5.09 0.58
N VAL A 162 -11.17 4.50 0.81
CA VAL A 162 -11.05 3.12 1.30
C VAL A 162 -11.78 2.93 2.62
N ALA A 163 -11.74 3.92 3.53
CA ALA A 163 -12.46 3.86 4.81
C ALA A 163 -13.99 3.74 4.59
N GLY A 164 -14.56 4.52 3.70
CA GLY A 164 -15.97 4.41 3.33
C GLY A 164 -16.30 3.08 2.64
N MET A 165 -15.43 2.62 1.74
CA MET A 165 -15.64 1.37 1.01
C MET A 165 -15.69 0.13 1.92
N VAL A 166 -14.92 0.09 3.02
CA VAL A 166 -14.93 -1.03 3.97
C VAL A 166 -16.17 -1.07 4.87
N HIS A 167 -17.00 -0.02 4.91
CA HIS A 167 -18.30 -0.07 5.58
C HIS A 167 -19.29 -1.00 4.86
N ASN A 168 -19.11 -1.24 3.56
CA ASN A 168 -19.89 -2.24 2.84
C ASN A 168 -19.45 -3.64 3.27
N ARG A 169 -20.23 -4.28 4.13
CA ARG A 169 -19.93 -5.61 4.72
C ARG A 169 -19.67 -6.70 3.67
N ARG A 170 -20.29 -6.62 2.48
CA ARG A 170 -20.11 -7.60 1.39
C ARG A 170 -18.74 -7.46 0.72
N LEU A 171 -18.23 -6.23 0.60
CA LEU A 171 -16.99 -5.92 -0.11
C LEU A 171 -15.80 -5.69 0.83
N ALA A 172 -16.02 -5.38 2.09
CA ALA A 172 -14.99 -4.99 3.07
C ALA A 172 -13.77 -5.94 3.08
N ARG A 173 -14.03 -7.25 3.08
CA ARG A 173 -12.97 -8.27 3.07
C ARG A 173 -12.12 -8.21 1.80
N HIS A 174 -12.74 -8.05 0.65
CA HIS A 174 -12.07 -7.99 -0.64
C HIS A 174 -11.26 -6.71 -0.75
N ILE A 175 -11.83 -5.57 -0.37
CA ILE A 175 -11.16 -4.26 -0.36
C ILE A 175 -9.96 -4.27 0.57
N ALA A 176 -10.13 -4.78 1.80
CA ALA A 176 -9.03 -4.95 2.75
C ALA A 176 -7.96 -5.93 2.23
N GLY A 177 -8.38 -6.92 1.43
CA GLY A 177 -7.49 -7.89 0.79
C GLY A 177 -6.57 -7.28 -0.27
N VAL A 178 -7.05 -6.29 -1.02
CA VAL A 178 -6.29 -5.57 -2.06
C VAL A 178 -5.23 -4.67 -1.46
N GLY A 179 -5.58 -3.87 -0.44
CA GLY A 179 -4.67 -2.93 0.20
C GLY A 179 -4.45 -1.64 -0.60
N MET A 180 -5.52 -1.10 -1.18
CA MET A 180 -5.49 0.09 -2.06
C MET A 180 -4.80 1.30 -1.40
N GLY A 181 -5.13 1.62 -0.14
CA GLY A 181 -4.48 2.72 0.58
C GLY A 181 -2.97 2.51 0.81
N GLU A 182 -2.56 1.26 1.05
CA GLU A 182 -1.14 0.92 1.18
C GLU A 182 -0.40 1.06 -0.18
N PHE A 183 -1.04 0.69 -1.28
CA PHE A 183 -0.51 0.90 -2.62
C PHE A 183 -0.24 2.39 -2.89
N ARG A 184 -1.26 3.25 -2.70
CA ARG A 184 -1.12 4.70 -2.87
C ARG A 184 0.04 5.25 -2.03
N ARG A 185 0.06 4.95 -0.73
CA ARG A 185 1.15 5.36 0.17
C ARG A 185 2.52 4.90 -0.35
N GLN A 186 2.62 3.68 -0.90
CA GLN A 186 3.88 3.16 -1.45
C GLN A 186 4.32 3.87 -2.72
N VAL A 187 3.40 4.22 -3.60
CA VAL A 187 3.69 4.99 -4.81
C VAL A 187 4.18 6.39 -4.44
N GLU A 188 3.45 7.08 -3.55
CA GLU A 188 3.77 8.45 -3.11
C GLU A 188 5.20 8.55 -2.54
N TYR A 189 5.55 7.74 -1.52
CA TYR A 189 6.88 7.87 -0.93
C TYR A 189 8.01 7.38 -1.85
N LYS A 190 7.75 6.40 -2.71
CA LYS A 190 8.76 5.93 -3.66
C LYS A 190 9.01 6.94 -4.77
N ALA A 191 7.97 7.57 -5.28
CA ALA A 191 8.09 8.66 -6.24
C ALA A 191 8.89 9.82 -5.64
N GLY A 192 8.57 10.23 -4.41
CA GLY A 192 9.36 11.24 -3.69
C GLY A 192 10.84 10.86 -3.51
N TRP A 193 11.14 9.55 -3.35
CA TRP A 193 12.52 9.08 -3.27
C TRP A 193 13.26 9.07 -4.60
N SER A 194 12.56 8.93 -5.70
CA SER A 194 13.15 8.77 -7.05
C SER A 194 13.06 10.04 -7.89
N GLY A 195 12.45 11.12 -7.35
CA GLY A 195 12.22 12.37 -8.09
C GLY A 195 11.07 12.30 -9.11
N GLN A 196 10.28 11.22 -9.09
CA GLN A 196 9.11 11.04 -9.93
C GLN A 196 7.89 11.77 -9.33
N ARG A 197 6.87 12.01 -10.16
CA ARG A 197 5.64 12.66 -9.73
C ARG A 197 4.49 11.66 -9.54
N VAL A 198 3.63 11.94 -8.57
CA VAL A 198 2.35 11.24 -8.41
C VAL A 198 1.25 12.28 -8.52
N HIS A 199 0.31 12.02 -9.41
CA HIS A 199 -0.92 12.80 -9.49
C HIS A 199 -2.05 11.98 -8.87
N VAL A 200 -2.77 12.58 -7.93
CA VAL A 200 -3.95 11.96 -7.33
C VAL A 200 -5.17 12.63 -7.93
N ALA A 201 -5.92 11.89 -8.72
CA ALA A 201 -7.14 12.39 -9.33
C ALA A 201 -8.18 12.75 -8.27
N ASP A 202 -8.97 13.77 -8.54
CA ASP A 202 -10.07 14.16 -7.67
C ASP A 202 -11.00 12.96 -7.42
N ARG A 203 -11.51 12.86 -6.19
CA ARG A 203 -12.39 11.76 -5.76
C ARG A 203 -13.65 11.63 -6.60
N TRP A 204 -14.14 12.72 -7.12
CA TRP A 204 -15.38 12.80 -7.90
C TRP A 204 -15.16 12.76 -9.40
N TYR A 205 -13.89 12.69 -9.82
CA TYR A 205 -13.58 12.53 -11.24
C TYR A 205 -14.19 11.25 -11.79
N PRO A 206 -15.08 11.35 -12.81
CA PRO A 206 -15.83 10.19 -13.30
C PRO A 206 -15.00 9.31 -14.25
N SER A 207 -13.81 8.86 -13.81
CA SER A 207 -12.85 8.10 -14.61
C SER A 207 -13.47 6.96 -15.41
N SER A 208 -14.34 6.15 -14.78
CA SER A 208 -14.98 5.00 -15.42
C SER A 208 -16.16 5.37 -16.31
N LYS A 209 -16.75 6.56 -16.16
CA LYS A 209 -17.92 7.02 -16.95
C LYS A 209 -17.54 7.90 -18.12
N THR A 210 -16.36 8.48 -18.14
CA THR A 210 -15.84 9.32 -19.21
C THR A 210 -15.33 8.43 -20.34
N CYS A 211 -15.66 8.75 -21.58
CA CYS A 211 -15.11 8.07 -22.75
C CYS A 211 -13.66 8.48 -22.97
N SER A 212 -12.72 7.54 -22.94
CA SER A 212 -11.29 7.84 -23.18
C SER A 212 -10.99 8.19 -24.66
N GLY A 213 -11.94 8.03 -25.57
CA GLY A 213 -11.79 8.41 -26.98
C GLY A 213 -12.31 9.81 -27.30
N CYS A 214 -13.49 10.20 -26.78
CA CYS A 214 -14.12 11.47 -27.12
C CYS A 214 -14.45 12.38 -25.94
N GLY A 215 -14.18 11.97 -24.71
CA GLY A 215 -14.41 12.78 -23.49
C GLY A 215 -15.87 12.86 -23.01
N VAL A 216 -16.83 12.32 -23.74
CA VAL A 216 -18.26 12.35 -23.35
C VAL A 216 -18.46 11.54 -22.06
N VAL A 217 -19.19 12.11 -21.12
CA VAL A 217 -19.49 11.47 -19.84
C VAL A 217 -20.83 10.76 -19.88
N LYS A 218 -20.85 9.45 -19.65
CA LYS A 218 -22.06 8.64 -19.60
C LYS A 218 -22.81 8.92 -18.27
N ALA A 219 -24.10 9.24 -18.36
CA ALA A 219 -24.92 9.59 -17.19
C ALA A 219 -25.00 8.44 -16.17
N LYS A 220 -25.23 7.21 -16.64
CA LYS A 220 -25.34 6.01 -15.81
C LYS A 220 -24.43 4.90 -16.32
N LEU A 221 -23.66 4.28 -15.41
CA LEU A 221 -22.87 3.08 -15.68
C LEU A 221 -23.05 2.14 -14.47
N ARG A 222 -23.61 0.95 -14.68
CA ARG A 222 -23.81 -0.03 -13.61
C ARG A 222 -22.48 -0.66 -13.21
N LEU A 223 -22.33 -0.98 -11.94
CA LEU A 223 -21.12 -1.67 -11.45
C LEU A 223 -20.92 -3.06 -12.06
N SER A 224 -22.00 -3.69 -12.56
CA SER A 224 -21.96 -4.97 -13.25
C SER A 224 -21.48 -4.86 -14.70
N GLU A 225 -21.56 -3.68 -15.31
CA GLU A 225 -21.10 -3.46 -16.68
C GLU A 225 -19.57 -3.44 -16.69
N ARG A 226 -18.98 -4.37 -17.45
CA ARG A 226 -17.53 -4.51 -17.58
C ARG A 226 -16.99 -3.92 -18.86
N ILE A 227 -17.83 -3.79 -19.87
CA ILE A 227 -17.51 -3.15 -21.13
C ILE A 227 -18.15 -1.76 -21.12
N PHE A 228 -17.33 -0.76 -21.35
CA PHE A 228 -17.79 0.60 -21.57
C PHE A 228 -18.10 0.76 -23.07
N VAL A 229 -19.32 1.17 -23.41
CA VAL A 229 -19.73 1.47 -24.78
C VAL A 229 -20.11 2.95 -24.81
N CYS A 230 -19.46 3.71 -25.67
CA CYS A 230 -19.76 5.13 -25.88
C CYS A 230 -20.87 5.29 -26.93
N GLU A 231 -21.96 5.93 -26.56
CA GLU A 231 -23.08 6.19 -27.46
C GLU A 231 -22.78 7.32 -28.49
N SER A 232 -21.78 8.16 -28.20
CA SER A 232 -21.40 9.29 -29.04
C SER A 232 -20.41 8.90 -30.15
N CYS A 233 -19.33 8.17 -29.81
CA CYS A 233 -18.29 7.80 -30.80
C CYS A 233 -18.23 6.31 -31.12
N GLY A 234 -19.13 5.48 -30.57
CA GLY A 234 -19.18 4.03 -30.82
C GLY A 234 -18.05 3.21 -30.17
N MET A 235 -17.13 3.82 -29.43
CA MET A 235 -16.02 3.10 -28.81
C MET A 235 -16.50 2.06 -27.81
N SER A 236 -16.00 0.84 -27.93
CA SER A 236 -16.22 -0.27 -26.99
C SER A 236 -14.89 -0.72 -26.38
N ILE A 237 -14.78 -0.66 -25.06
CA ILE A 237 -13.54 -0.94 -24.34
C ILE A 237 -13.83 -1.53 -22.96
N ASP A 238 -12.87 -2.29 -22.36
CA ASP A 238 -12.97 -2.68 -20.96
C ASP A 238 -13.07 -1.43 -20.07
N ARG A 239 -14.01 -1.46 -19.11
CA ARG A 239 -14.31 -0.29 -18.26
C ARG A 239 -13.13 0.14 -17.41
N ASP A 240 -12.38 -0.83 -16.85
CA ASP A 240 -11.28 -0.56 -15.96
C ASP A 240 -10.08 0.00 -16.78
N LEU A 241 -9.89 -0.47 -18.03
CA LEU A 241 -8.93 0.12 -18.98
C LEU A 241 -9.33 1.54 -19.41
N ASN A 242 -10.63 1.77 -19.67
CA ASN A 242 -11.14 3.11 -19.97
C ASN A 242 -10.85 4.07 -18.82
N ALA A 243 -11.11 3.66 -17.57
CA ALA A 243 -10.79 4.46 -16.37
C ALA A 243 -9.29 4.77 -16.27
N ALA A 244 -8.43 3.78 -16.44
CA ALA A 244 -6.99 3.97 -16.40
C ALA A 244 -6.48 4.95 -17.46
N ARG A 245 -7.02 4.91 -18.69
CA ARG A 245 -6.69 5.88 -19.75
C ARG A 245 -7.15 7.29 -19.42
N ASN A 246 -8.34 7.45 -18.87
CA ASN A 246 -8.85 8.74 -18.43
C ASN A 246 -8.00 9.33 -17.30
N LEU A 247 -7.51 8.50 -16.39
CA LEU A 247 -6.57 8.95 -15.35
C LEU A 247 -5.26 9.48 -15.95
N ALA A 248 -4.67 8.78 -16.92
CA ALA A 248 -3.44 9.25 -17.59
C ALA A 248 -3.67 10.60 -18.29
N ALA A 249 -4.77 10.72 -19.02
CA ALA A 249 -5.12 11.92 -19.79
C ALA A 249 -5.27 13.19 -18.91
N LEU A 250 -5.56 13.06 -17.60
CA LEU A 250 -5.63 14.22 -16.69
C LEU A 250 -4.33 15.01 -16.62
N VAL A 251 -3.19 14.35 -16.73
CA VAL A 251 -1.87 15.00 -16.65
C VAL A 251 -1.39 15.41 -18.03
N GLU A 252 -1.68 14.63 -19.06
CA GLU A 252 -1.33 14.93 -20.44
C GLU A 252 -2.02 16.23 -20.91
N ALA A 253 -3.30 16.40 -20.54
CA ALA A 253 -4.06 17.62 -20.84
C ALA A 253 -3.59 18.87 -20.06
N SER A 254 -2.92 18.66 -18.91
CA SER A 254 -2.43 19.74 -18.05
C SER A 254 -0.99 20.18 -18.38
N SER A 255 -0.31 19.49 -19.28
CA SER A 255 0.99 19.89 -19.78
C SER A 255 0.79 20.98 -20.84
N PRO A 256 1.17 22.26 -20.60
CA PRO A 256 1.15 23.24 -21.67
C PRO A 256 2.07 22.73 -22.77
N SER A 257 1.58 22.70 -24.01
CA SER A 257 2.41 22.52 -25.19
C SER A 257 3.50 23.60 -25.13
N CYS A 258 4.71 23.20 -24.77
CA CYS A 258 5.84 24.12 -24.67
C CYS A 258 6.20 24.52 -26.09
N GLY A 259 5.68 25.69 -26.51
CA GLY A 259 6.25 26.46 -27.60
C GLY A 259 7.69 26.76 -27.19
N ALA A 260 8.62 26.41 -28.07
CA ALA A 260 10.03 26.59 -27.91
C ALA A 260 10.35 28.06 -27.55
N THR A 261 10.98 28.29 -26.40
CA THR A 261 11.90 29.39 -26.18
C THR A 261 13.17 28.82 -25.58
N GLU A 262 14.22 28.92 -26.36
CA GLU A 262 15.58 28.56 -26.04
C GLU A 262 16.11 29.39 -24.86
N ASN A 263 17.09 28.76 -24.17
CA ASN A 263 18.06 29.33 -23.24
C ASN A 263 17.74 29.28 -21.74
N GLU A 264 18.13 28.11 -21.15
CA GLU A 264 18.84 28.15 -19.86
C GLU A 264 19.91 27.03 -19.79
N PRO A 265 21.09 27.36 -19.20
CA PRO A 265 22.22 26.42 -19.24
C PRO A 265 22.03 25.21 -18.32
N ALA A 266 22.49 24.05 -18.79
CA ALA A 266 22.46 22.81 -18.09
C ALA A 266 23.07 22.91 -16.68
N GLY A 267 22.22 23.06 -15.68
CA GLY A 267 22.57 22.93 -14.27
C GLY A 267 22.66 21.46 -13.87
N ASN A 268 23.75 21.12 -13.26
CA ASN A 268 24.15 19.82 -12.77
C ASN A 268 23.05 19.15 -11.89
N PRO A 269 22.51 17.93 -12.19
CA PRO A 269 21.37 17.36 -11.49
C PRO A 269 21.73 16.55 -10.24
N CYS A 270 22.77 16.91 -9.53
CA CYS A 270 23.11 16.25 -8.26
C CYS A 270 22.91 17.18 -7.08
N GLN A 271 21.64 17.51 -6.78
CA GLN A 271 21.29 18.03 -5.45
C GLN A 271 20.97 16.86 -4.53
N SER A 272 21.84 16.60 -3.57
CA SER A 272 21.63 15.63 -2.49
C SER A 272 20.42 16.04 -1.65
N ARG A 273 19.24 15.50 -1.96
CA ARG A 273 18.07 15.59 -1.07
C ARG A 273 18.21 14.54 0.01
N THR A 274 18.48 14.97 1.23
CA THR A 274 18.42 14.13 2.43
C THR A 274 16.98 13.73 2.68
N VAL A 275 16.60 12.54 2.25
CA VAL A 275 15.27 12.00 2.52
C VAL A 275 15.37 11.04 3.71
N ARG A 276 14.68 11.34 4.80
CA ARG A 276 14.52 10.41 5.91
C ARG A 276 13.70 9.21 5.45
N ALA A 277 14.36 8.14 5.11
CA ALA A 277 13.71 6.85 4.94
C ALA A 277 13.43 6.28 6.34
N THR A 278 12.25 6.48 6.88
CA THR A 278 11.75 5.65 7.97
C THR A 278 11.59 4.26 7.42
N GLY A 279 12.48 3.35 7.85
CA GLY A 279 12.40 1.94 7.50
C GLY A 279 11.01 1.41 7.80
N ILE A 280 10.57 0.45 7.01
CA ILE A 280 9.27 -0.20 7.09
C ILE A 280 9.01 -0.60 8.54
N ALA A 281 8.25 0.20 9.26
CA ALA A 281 7.62 -0.25 10.47
C ALA A 281 6.64 -1.34 10.05
N THR A 282 6.93 -2.58 10.39
CA THR A 282 5.94 -3.65 10.37
C THR A 282 4.77 -3.14 11.20
N GLY A 283 3.64 -2.86 10.53
CA GLY A 283 2.50 -2.20 11.12
C GLY A 283 2.10 -2.86 12.44
N ARG A 284 2.20 -2.10 13.52
CA ARG A 284 1.51 -2.38 14.76
C ARG A 284 0.01 -2.42 14.43
N PRO A 285 -0.75 -3.44 14.79
CA PRO A 285 -2.19 -3.32 14.82
C PRO A 285 -2.51 -2.18 15.78
N ALA A 286 -3.32 -1.22 15.34
CA ALA A 286 -3.82 -0.15 16.19
C ALA A 286 -4.41 -0.78 17.47
N PRO A 287 -4.12 -0.27 18.67
CA PRO A 287 -4.78 -0.72 19.88
C PRO A 287 -6.27 -0.36 19.73
N HIS A 288 -7.13 -1.37 19.85
CA HIS A 288 -8.56 -1.15 20.03
C HIS A 288 -8.74 -0.17 21.18
N GLY A 289 -9.42 0.94 20.92
CA GLY A 289 -9.60 2.02 21.86
C GLY A 289 -10.12 1.51 23.18
N ALA A 290 -9.36 1.74 24.24
CA ALA A 290 -9.83 1.66 25.59
C ALA A 290 -10.85 2.78 25.78
N GLY A 291 -12.14 2.41 25.90
CA GLY A 291 -13.19 3.33 26.20
C GLY A 291 -12.87 4.06 27.51
N GLN A 292 -12.74 5.37 27.42
CA GLN A 292 -12.69 6.25 28.59
C GLN A 292 -13.99 6.07 29.39
N ARG A 293 -13.89 5.35 30.49
CA ARG A 293 -14.91 5.41 31.54
C ARG A 293 -14.82 6.81 32.16
N ARG A 294 -15.81 7.64 31.89
CA ARG A 294 -16.06 8.86 32.65
C ARG A 294 -16.42 8.44 34.08
N HIS A 295 -15.58 8.78 35.04
CA HIS A 295 -15.93 8.80 36.44
C HIS A 295 -17.09 9.84 36.62
N ARG A 296 -18.24 9.35 37.00
CA ARG A 296 -19.28 10.20 37.62
C ARG A 296 -18.91 10.30 39.09
N GLU A 297 -18.51 11.48 39.50
CA GLU A 297 -18.44 11.85 40.90
C GLU A 297 -19.86 11.88 41.44
N ALA A 298 -20.11 11.06 42.45
CA ALA A 298 -21.31 11.14 43.26
C ALA A 298 -21.15 12.29 44.25
N SER A 299 -21.85 13.38 44.04
CA SER A 299 -22.05 14.45 45.01
C SER A 299 -23.02 13.96 46.09
N THR A 300 -22.48 13.74 47.28
CA THR A 300 -23.28 13.64 48.51
C THR A 300 -23.78 15.02 48.87
N ARG A 301 -25.10 15.17 49.04
CA ARG A 301 -25.71 16.22 49.84
C ARG A 301 -26.60 15.56 50.86
N ASP A 302 -26.47 16.10 52.05
CA ASP A 302 -27.16 15.91 53.31
C ASP A 302 -28.62 15.44 53.23
#